data_ce35aeaae8df4e65cfe25a49faf20999
#
_entry.id   ce35aeaae8df4e65cfe25a49faf20999
#
_cell.length_a   1.000
_cell.length_b   1.000
_cell.length_c   1.000
_cell.angle_alpha   90.00
_cell.angle_beta   90.00
_cell.angle_gamma   90.00
#
_symmetry.space_group_name_H-M   'P 1'
#
loop_
_entity.id
_entity.type
_entity.pdbx_description
1 polymer ?
#
loop_
_entity_poly.entity_id
_entity_poly.type
_entity_poly.pdbx_seq_one_letter_code
_entity_poly.pdbx_strand_id
1 'polypeptide(L)'
;MKKYFSENEWQIIENGFDPAFHESAESIFSIGNGKMGQRGMFEEQYSGKSLQGSYVAGVYYPDKTRVGWWKNGYPEYFAKVLNSPNWIGMNILIDDEELDLAKVKVSNFKRVLDMQNGLLQRSFQAAFSGGKQIAVNVERFVSCTHDEMACIRYQIKPINFSGKLTWSNFVDGLVKNMDSNYDEIFWDRVAEVAETKHLAIQVKTKKLDFSVAAGFEINCFEDQELQQEIKTTSKPWHANADWQINMQEGKTYTVEKFVSVVSSLNYDAANLFSACKSNTNQAIQLGYDALRELQINYWQKLWSNCDIKIEGDIAAQQGIRFNIFQLSQTYTGVDERLNIGPKGFTGEKYGGSTYWDTEAYCIPFYLGTSDPKISKQLLNYRYKQLPKAI
;
A
#
# COMPACT_ATOMS: atom_id res chain seq x y z
N MET A 1 -9.91 -18.84 -23.50
CA MET A 1 -8.90 -18.34 -22.53
C MET A 1 -9.60 -18.24 -21.19
N LYS A 2 -9.07 -18.85 -20.11
CA LYS A 2 -9.69 -18.73 -18.77
C LYS A 2 -9.59 -17.27 -18.33
N LYS A 3 -10.72 -16.63 -18.03
CA LYS A 3 -10.71 -15.26 -17.47
C LYS A 3 -10.13 -15.34 -16.06
N TYR A 4 -9.07 -14.60 -15.78
CA TYR A 4 -8.40 -14.60 -14.47
C TYR A 4 -9.23 -13.84 -13.43
N PHE A 5 -9.87 -12.73 -13.84
CA PHE A 5 -10.77 -11.97 -12.99
C PHE A 5 -12.23 -12.22 -13.34
N SER A 6 -13.07 -12.21 -12.32
CA SER A 6 -14.52 -12.26 -12.50
C SER A 6 -15.06 -10.89 -12.91
N GLU A 7 -16.03 -10.89 -13.82
CA GLU A 7 -16.73 -9.69 -14.22
C GLU A 7 -17.66 -9.21 -13.10
N ASN A 8 -17.52 -7.94 -12.75
CA ASN A 8 -18.35 -7.23 -11.79
C ASN A 8 -18.26 -5.72 -12.07
N GLU A 9 -19.36 -5.02 -12.03
CA GLU A 9 -19.40 -3.60 -12.39
C GLU A 9 -18.55 -2.70 -11.50
N TRP A 10 -18.37 -3.06 -10.23
CA TRP A 10 -17.70 -2.22 -9.21
C TRP A 10 -16.45 -2.85 -8.59
N GLN A 11 -16.18 -4.10 -8.92
CA GLN A 11 -15.11 -4.85 -8.24
C GLN A 11 -14.20 -5.54 -9.25
N ILE A 12 -12.89 -5.55 -8.96
CA ILE A 12 -11.98 -6.52 -9.56
C ILE A 12 -11.90 -7.69 -8.59
N ILE A 13 -12.27 -8.88 -9.06
CA ILE A 13 -12.36 -10.07 -8.21
C ILE A 13 -11.45 -11.17 -8.76
N GLU A 14 -10.49 -11.59 -7.92
CA GLU A 14 -9.68 -12.78 -8.13
C GLU A 14 -10.24 -13.92 -7.28
N ASN A 15 -10.62 -15.02 -7.92
CA ASN A 15 -11.09 -16.24 -7.26
C ASN A 15 -10.05 -17.37 -7.45
N GLY A 16 -9.53 -17.88 -6.34
CA GLY A 16 -8.41 -18.82 -6.32
C GLY A 16 -7.06 -18.09 -6.38
N PHE A 17 -6.05 -18.68 -5.76
CA PHE A 17 -4.69 -18.16 -5.77
C PHE A 17 -3.85 -18.92 -6.79
N ASP A 18 -3.26 -18.17 -7.75
CA ASP A 18 -2.31 -18.71 -8.71
C ASP A 18 -0.98 -17.94 -8.59
N PRO A 19 0.08 -18.57 -8.04
CA PRO A 19 1.38 -17.94 -7.89
C PRO A 19 1.97 -17.36 -9.19
N ALA A 20 1.62 -17.92 -10.36
CA ALA A 20 2.13 -17.46 -11.64
C ALA A 20 1.63 -16.04 -12.01
N PHE A 21 0.48 -15.62 -11.48
CA PHE A 21 -0.10 -14.31 -11.74
C PHE A 21 0.03 -13.33 -10.58
N HIS A 22 0.66 -13.74 -9.47
CA HIS A 22 0.69 -12.95 -8.24
C HIS A 22 1.31 -11.56 -8.43
N GLU A 23 2.48 -11.45 -9.08
CA GLU A 23 3.14 -10.15 -9.33
C GLU A 23 2.26 -9.19 -10.18
N SER A 24 1.51 -9.75 -11.15
CA SER A 24 0.56 -8.97 -11.96
C SER A 24 -0.67 -8.56 -11.14
N ALA A 25 -1.17 -9.47 -10.32
CA ALA A 25 -2.27 -9.18 -9.41
C ALA A 25 -1.90 -8.10 -8.39
N GLU A 26 -0.69 -8.12 -7.81
CA GLU A 26 -0.21 -7.05 -6.93
C GLU A 26 -0.31 -5.65 -7.58
N SER A 27 -0.07 -5.56 -8.90
CA SER A 27 -0.22 -4.30 -9.65
C SER A 27 -1.67 -3.88 -9.79
N ILE A 28 -2.56 -4.81 -10.13
CA ILE A 28 -3.98 -4.54 -10.39
C ILE A 28 -4.72 -4.18 -9.09
N PHE A 29 -4.37 -4.84 -7.99
CA PHE A 29 -4.95 -4.60 -6.67
C PHE A 29 -4.25 -3.49 -5.87
N SER A 30 -3.52 -2.59 -6.54
CA SER A 30 -2.90 -1.44 -5.89
C SER A 30 -3.94 -0.43 -5.43
N ILE A 31 -3.67 0.20 -4.28
CA ILE A 31 -4.48 1.27 -3.67
C ILE A 31 -3.60 2.47 -3.32
N GLY A 32 -4.17 3.66 -3.33
CA GLY A 32 -3.46 4.90 -3.03
C GLY A 32 -4.38 6.10 -2.84
N ASN A 33 -3.80 7.27 -2.58
CA ASN A 33 -4.53 8.50 -2.30
C ASN A 33 -3.87 9.77 -2.88
N GLY A 34 -2.98 9.61 -3.84
CA GLY A 34 -2.24 10.72 -4.44
C GLY A 34 -0.96 11.12 -3.68
N LYS A 35 -0.82 10.76 -2.40
CA LYS A 35 0.39 10.99 -1.59
C LYS A 35 1.18 9.73 -1.30
N MET A 36 0.48 8.64 -1.05
CA MET A 36 1.09 7.34 -0.88
C MET A 36 0.27 6.26 -1.56
N GLY A 37 0.91 5.15 -1.89
CA GLY A 37 0.26 4.02 -2.51
C GLY A 37 0.94 2.71 -2.16
N GLN A 38 0.18 1.65 -2.26
CA GLN A 38 0.58 0.30 -1.87
C GLN A 38 0.12 -0.69 -2.94
N ARG A 39 1.04 -1.53 -3.42
CA ARG A 39 0.67 -2.66 -4.29
C ARG A 39 -0.17 -3.68 -3.52
N GLY A 40 -0.89 -4.52 -4.24
CA GLY A 40 -1.76 -5.56 -3.67
C GLY A 40 -1.02 -6.78 -3.11
N MET A 41 0.18 -6.61 -2.55
CA MET A 41 0.95 -7.67 -1.89
C MET A 41 0.25 -8.13 -0.59
N PHE A 42 0.65 -9.29 -0.09
CA PHE A 42 0.12 -9.85 1.15
C PHE A 42 0.72 -9.16 2.38
N GLU A 43 -0.04 -9.11 3.44
CA GLU A 43 0.38 -8.61 4.74
C GLU A 43 1.28 -9.62 5.45
N GLU A 44 0.89 -10.90 5.43
CA GLU A 44 1.65 -12.02 5.96
C GLU A 44 2.79 -12.45 5.05
N GLN A 45 3.64 -13.32 5.55
CA GLN A 45 4.76 -13.87 4.81
C GLN A 45 4.32 -14.57 3.51
N TYR A 46 5.06 -14.30 2.45
CA TYR A 46 4.96 -15.00 1.19
C TYR A 46 6.36 -15.20 0.59
N SER A 47 6.88 -16.42 0.65
CA SER A 47 8.20 -16.77 0.11
C SER A 47 8.22 -17.04 -1.39
N GLY A 48 7.08 -16.94 -2.07
CA GLY A 48 6.97 -17.03 -3.52
C GLY A 48 7.38 -15.73 -4.22
N LYS A 49 7.17 -15.70 -5.53
CA LYS A 49 7.47 -14.50 -6.35
C LYS A 49 6.52 -13.36 -6.03
N SER A 50 7.08 -12.21 -5.65
CA SER A 50 6.37 -11.00 -5.31
C SER A 50 7.16 -9.78 -5.77
N LEU A 51 6.49 -8.75 -6.23
CA LEU A 51 7.06 -7.43 -6.49
C LEU A 51 6.52 -6.47 -5.45
N GLN A 52 7.14 -6.47 -4.29
CA GLN A 52 6.76 -5.58 -3.19
C GLN A 52 6.88 -4.12 -3.60
N GLY A 53 5.92 -3.29 -3.21
CA GLY A 53 5.93 -1.87 -3.52
C GLY A 53 5.04 -1.05 -2.59
N SER A 54 5.69 -0.16 -1.86
CA SER A 54 5.10 0.92 -1.08
C SER A 54 5.70 2.22 -1.60
N TYR A 55 4.88 3.17 -2.02
CA TYR A 55 5.35 4.37 -2.71
C TYR A 55 4.91 5.64 -1.98
N VAL A 56 5.81 6.63 -1.94
CA VAL A 56 5.53 7.98 -1.45
C VAL A 56 5.70 8.96 -2.62
N ALA A 57 4.63 9.66 -2.98
CA ALA A 57 4.64 10.59 -4.09
C ALA A 57 5.65 11.72 -3.86
N GLY A 58 6.36 12.10 -4.92
CA GLY A 58 7.36 13.17 -4.87
C GLY A 58 8.70 12.77 -4.24
N VAL A 59 8.85 11.54 -3.75
CA VAL A 59 10.11 10.98 -3.28
C VAL A 59 10.70 10.09 -4.37
N TYR A 60 11.89 10.43 -4.82
CA TYR A 60 12.55 9.72 -5.92
C TYR A 60 14.07 9.70 -5.75
N TYR A 61 14.74 8.88 -6.57
CA TYR A 61 16.19 8.69 -6.53
C TYR A 61 16.79 8.82 -7.93
N PRO A 62 17.92 9.54 -8.10
CA PRO A 62 18.64 9.59 -9.37
C PRO A 62 19.50 8.32 -9.51
N ASP A 63 18.93 7.30 -10.15
CA ASP A 63 19.63 6.07 -10.45
C ASP A 63 20.51 6.25 -11.68
N LYS A 64 21.78 5.79 -11.61
CA LYS A 64 22.71 5.90 -12.72
C LYS A 64 22.20 5.11 -13.93
N THR A 65 22.17 5.75 -15.07
CA THR A 65 21.66 5.15 -16.30
C THR A 65 22.54 3.98 -16.73
N ARG A 66 21.89 2.84 -16.99
CA ARG A 66 22.54 1.68 -17.60
C ARG A 66 22.18 1.67 -19.08
N VAL A 67 23.06 2.24 -19.90
CA VAL A 67 22.84 2.35 -21.35
C VAL A 67 23.84 1.55 -22.13
N GLY A 68 23.38 0.93 -23.22
CA GLY A 68 24.24 0.38 -24.24
C GLY A 68 24.80 1.47 -25.15
N TRP A 69 25.82 1.15 -25.91
CA TRP A 69 26.51 2.03 -26.88
C TRP A 69 25.60 2.76 -27.88
N TRP A 70 24.42 2.25 -28.09
CA TRP A 70 23.43 2.76 -29.06
C TRP A 70 22.54 3.89 -28.48
N LYS A 71 22.74 4.31 -27.25
CA LYS A 71 21.91 5.34 -26.59
C LYS A 71 22.70 6.62 -26.31
N ASN A 72 23.26 7.22 -27.34
CA ASN A 72 23.85 8.56 -27.25
C ASN A 72 22.79 9.59 -26.88
N GLY A 73 23.15 10.50 -25.97
CA GLY A 73 22.25 11.57 -25.50
C GLY A 73 21.30 11.18 -24.37
N TYR A 74 21.39 9.97 -23.83
CA TYR A 74 20.68 9.64 -22.60
C TYR A 74 21.26 10.40 -21.39
N PRO A 75 20.42 10.83 -20.46
CA PRO A 75 20.92 11.48 -19.25
C PRO A 75 21.75 10.49 -18.41
N GLU A 76 22.72 11.01 -17.66
CA GLU A 76 23.57 10.19 -16.78
C GLU A 76 22.77 9.49 -15.69
N TYR A 77 21.67 10.11 -15.25
CA TYR A 77 20.78 9.59 -14.20
C TYR A 77 19.34 9.66 -14.66
N PHE A 78 18.54 8.65 -14.29
CA PHE A 78 17.08 8.67 -14.38
C PHE A 78 16.45 8.74 -13.00
N ALA A 79 15.38 9.49 -12.86
CA ALA A 79 14.57 9.45 -11.66
C ALA A 79 13.90 8.08 -11.51
N LYS A 80 14.06 7.45 -10.35
CA LYS A 80 13.34 6.23 -9.95
C LYS A 80 12.33 6.57 -8.88
N VAL A 81 11.08 6.13 -9.04
CA VAL A 81 10.16 6.05 -7.92
C VAL A 81 10.68 5.01 -6.93
N LEU A 82 10.62 5.31 -5.65
CA LEU A 82 11.25 4.48 -4.63
C LEU A 82 10.24 3.50 -4.03
N ASN A 83 10.66 2.22 -3.93
CA ASN A 83 10.04 1.33 -2.96
C ASN A 83 10.41 1.85 -1.56
N SER A 84 9.43 2.30 -0.82
CA SER A 84 9.53 2.88 0.52
C SER A 84 9.32 1.81 1.60
N PRO A 85 9.57 2.12 2.89
CA PRO A 85 9.43 1.15 3.96
C PRO A 85 8.15 0.33 3.90
N ASN A 86 8.28 -0.99 4.09
CA ASN A 86 7.15 -1.90 4.17
C ASN A 86 6.41 -1.73 5.49
N TRP A 87 5.24 -1.11 5.43
CA TRP A 87 4.41 -0.85 6.60
C TRP A 87 3.23 -1.82 6.77
N ILE A 88 2.94 -2.67 5.77
CA ILE A 88 1.85 -3.64 5.89
C ILE A 88 2.24 -4.90 6.64
N GLY A 89 3.54 -5.17 6.78
CA GLY A 89 4.08 -6.45 7.17
C GLY A 89 3.54 -7.01 8.50
N MET A 90 3.24 -8.29 8.46
CA MET A 90 2.85 -9.12 9.60
C MET A 90 3.53 -10.48 9.50
N ASN A 91 3.91 -11.06 10.65
CA ASN A 91 4.38 -12.43 10.75
C ASN A 91 3.46 -13.20 11.67
N ILE A 92 2.92 -14.30 11.21
CA ILE A 92 1.87 -15.05 11.91
C ILE A 92 2.32 -16.50 12.03
N LEU A 93 2.37 -17.01 13.27
CA LEU A 93 2.68 -18.41 13.55
C LEU A 93 1.51 -19.06 14.29
N ILE A 94 1.14 -20.25 13.84
CA ILE A 94 0.15 -21.11 14.44
C ILE A 94 0.88 -22.31 15.05
N ASP A 95 0.94 -22.40 16.37
CA ASP A 95 1.73 -23.41 17.09
C ASP A 95 3.16 -23.52 16.53
N ASP A 96 3.81 -22.35 16.34
CA ASP A 96 5.16 -22.16 15.82
C ASP A 96 5.36 -22.50 14.32
N GLU A 97 4.29 -22.86 13.57
CA GLU A 97 4.31 -23.00 12.10
C GLU A 97 3.90 -21.68 11.42
N GLU A 98 4.73 -21.17 10.51
CA GLU A 98 4.55 -19.88 9.84
C GLU A 98 3.42 -19.93 8.81
N LEU A 99 2.56 -18.91 8.82
CA LEU A 99 1.58 -18.68 7.75
C LEU A 99 2.29 -18.06 6.53
N ASP A 100 2.84 -18.92 5.69
CA ASP A 100 3.43 -18.55 4.41
C ASP A 100 2.57 -19.15 3.28
N LEU A 101 1.90 -18.30 2.49
CA LEU A 101 0.98 -18.75 1.46
C LEU A 101 1.66 -19.54 0.31
N ALA A 102 2.99 -19.52 0.24
CA ALA A 102 3.75 -20.37 -0.68
C ALA A 102 3.97 -21.79 -0.12
N LYS A 103 3.81 -22.00 1.20
CA LYS A 103 4.09 -23.27 1.88
C LYS A 103 2.85 -23.98 2.39
N VAL A 104 1.87 -23.22 2.92
CA VAL A 104 0.62 -23.79 3.42
C VAL A 104 -0.35 -24.09 2.27
N LYS A 105 -1.25 -25.05 2.50
CA LYS A 105 -2.31 -25.33 1.52
C LYS A 105 -3.41 -24.26 1.64
N VAL A 106 -3.50 -23.40 0.62
CA VAL A 106 -4.51 -22.33 0.53
C VAL A 106 -5.75 -22.84 -0.19
N SER A 107 -6.93 -22.52 0.32
CA SER A 107 -8.23 -22.80 -0.28
C SER A 107 -9.19 -21.62 -0.09
N ASN A 108 -10.27 -21.60 -0.88
CA ASN A 108 -11.30 -20.54 -0.83
C ASN A 108 -10.72 -19.11 -0.93
N PHE A 109 -9.60 -18.96 -1.63
CA PHE A 109 -8.96 -17.68 -1.80
C PHE A 109 -9.82 -16.74 -2.65
N LYS A 110 -10.02 -15.54 -2.14
CA LYS A 110 -10.67 -14.45 -2.84
C LYS A 110 -9.96 -13.12 -2.50
N ARG A 111 -9.61 -12.34 -3.53
CA ARG A 111 -9.11 -10.96 -3.38
C ARG A 111 -10.01 -10.03 -4.17
N VAL A 112 -10.40 -8.92 -3.57
CA VAL A 112 -11.36 -7.97 -4.13
C VAL A 112 -10.82 -6.56 -4.00
N LEU A 113 -10.69 -5.86 -5.12
CA LEU A 113 -10.58 -4.42 -5.14
C LEU A 113 -11.99 -3.86 -5.30
N ASP A 114 -12.54 -3.32 -4.24
CA ASP A 114 -13.82 -2.63 -4.22
C ASP A 114 -13.60 -1.16 -4.62
N MET A 115 -13.79 -0.87 -5.89
CA MET A 115 -13.57 0.46 -6.47
C MET A 115 -14.64 1.46 -6.01
N GLN A 116 -15.83 0.98 -5.68
CA GLN A 116 -16.93 1.82 -5.22
C GLN A 116 -16.61 2.47 -3.87
N ASN A 117 -15.94 1.73 -3.01
CA ASN A 117 -15.65 2.13 -1.63
C ASN A 117 -14.16 2.41 -1.37
N GLY A 118 -13.28 2.13 -2.33
CA GLY A 118 -11.83 2.34 -2.20
C GLY A 118 -11.16 1.40 -1.20
N LEU A 119 -11.60 0.13 -1.16
CA LEU A 119 -11.16 -0.88 -0.22
C LEU A 119 -10.48 -2.06 -0.95
N LEU A 120 -9.43 -2.60 -0.37
CA LEU A 120 -8.83 -3.87 -0.76
C LEU A 120 -9.16 -4.93 0.28
N GLN A 121 -9.84 -5.98 -0.16
CA GLN A 121 -10.29 -7.08 0.69
C GLN A 121 -9.68 -8.40 0.24
N ARG A 122 -9.42 -9.30 1.18
CA ARG A 122 -8.91 -10.63 0.91
C ARG A 122 -9.45 -11.62 1.94
N SER A 123 -9.82 -12.81 1.48
CA SER A 123 -10.22 -13.91 2.35
C SER A 123 -9.65 -15.23 1.83
N PHE A 124 -9.32 -16.14 2.72
CA PHE A 124 -8.86 -17.49 2.37
C PHE A 124 -8.95 -18.42 3.58
N GLN A 125 -8.76 -19.71 3.31
CA GLN A 125 -8.49 -20.70 4.34
C GLN A 125 -7.09 -21.25 4.14
N ALA A 126 -6.35 -21.46 5.25
CA ALA A 126 -5.03 -22.07 5.24
C ALA A 126 -5.04 -23.33 6.09
N ALA A 127 -4.45 -24.41 5.54
CA ALA A 127 -4.26 -25.66 6.27
C ALA A 127 -2.76 -25.90 6.53
N PHE A 128 -2.45 -26.12 7.81
CA PHE A 128 -1.12 -26.37 8.32
C PHE A 128 -0.84 -27.87 8.46
N SER A 129 0.38 -28.22 8.87
CA SER A 129 0.74 -29.57 9.22
C SER A 129 -0.18 -30.10 10.32
N GLY A 130 -0.46 -31.40 10.32
CA GLY A 130 -1.39 -32.02 11.27
C GLY A 130 -2.88 -31.70 11.03
N GLY A 131 -3.24 -31.03 9.93
CA GLY A 131 -4.62 -30.80 9.51
C GLY A 131 -5.31 -29.63 10.22
N LYS A 132 -4.59 -28.80 10.98
CA LYS A 132 -5.10 -27.57 11.57
C LYS A 132 -5.48 -26.57 10.47
N GLN A 133 -6.63 -25.92 10.63
CA GLN A 133 -7.14 -24.99 9.63
C GLN A 133 -7.55 -23.66 10.27
N ILE A 134 -7.22 -22.58 9.58
CA ILE A 134 -7.69 -21.23 9.90
C ILE A 134 -8.46 -20.63 8.74
N ALA A 135 -9.41 -19.76 9.04
CA ALA A 135 -9.97 -18.80 8.09
C ALA A 135 -9.37 -17.41 8.35
N VAL A 136 -9.05 -16.72 7.27
CA VAL A 136 -8.46 -15.37 7.31
C VAL A 136 -9.34 -14.42 6.53
N ASN A 137 -9.59 -13.23 7.10
CA ASN A 137 -10.19 -12.09 6.40
C ASN A 137 -9.32 -10.86 6.62
N VAL A 138 -9.06 -10.12 5.55
CA VAL A 138 -8.26 -8.91 5.58
C VAL A 138 -9.00 -7.81 4.83
N GLU A 139 -9.02 -6.62 5.39
CA GLU A 139 -9.44 -5.41 4.71
C GLU A 139 -8.40 -4.30 4.98
N ARG A 140 -7.98 -3.61 3.93
CA ARG A 140 -7.12 -2.44 4.08
C ARG A 140 -7.49 -1.33 3.11
N PHE A 141 -7.14 -0.11 3.50
CA PHE A 141 -7.26 1.07 2.67
C PHE A 141 -6.17 2.09 2.98
N VAL A 142 -5.86 2.91 1.99
CA VAL A 142 -5.05 4.12 2.13
C VAL A 142 -6.05 5.28 2.20
N SER A 143 -6.05 6.03 3.30
CA SER A 143 -7.09 7.02 3.56
C SER A 143 -7.02 8.18 2.57
N CYS A 144 -8.15 8.48 1.93
CA CYS A 144 -8.29 9.63 1.03
C CYS A 144 -8.67 10.94 1.76
N THR A 145 -9.03 10.85 3.05
CA THR A 145 -9.39 12.01 3.88
C THR A 145 -8.26 12.43 4.83
N HIS A 146 -7.36 11.49 5.14
CA HIS A 146 -6.16 11.69 5.95
C HIS A 146 -4.98 11.11 5.17
N ASP A 147 -4.43 11.91 4.28
CA ASP A 147 -3.57 11.48 3.17
C ASP A 147 -2.19 10.91 3.57
N GLU A 148 -1.85 10.92 4.85
CA GLU A 148 -0.67 10.30 5.44
C GLU A 148 -1.01 9.08 6.33
N MET A 149 -2.25 8.56 6.24
CA MET A 149 -2.73 7.43 7.03
C MET A 149 -3.19 6.27 6.17
N ALA A 150 -3.01 5.05 6.69
CA ALA A 150 -3.59 3.82 6.16
C ALA A 150 -4.04 2.91 7.30
N CYS A 151 -4.99 2.04 7.03
CA CYS A 151 -5.54 1.12 8.00
C CYS A 151 -5.60 -0.30 7.45
N ILE A 152 -5.33 -1.27 8.32
CA ILE A 152 -5.48 -2.70 8.02
C ILE A 152 -6.27 -3.33 9.16
N ARG A 153 -7.33 -4.06 8.82
CA ARG A 153 -8.01 -5.00 9.75
C ARG A 153 -7.72 -6.41 9.26
N TYR A 154 -7.06 -7.18 10.09
CA TYR A 154 -6.71 -8.56 9.80
C TYR A 154 -7.35 -9.48 10.83
N GLN A 155 -8.06 -10.51 10.39
CA GLN A 155 -8.84 -11.40 11.24
C GLN A 155 -8.42 -12.85 11.00
N ILE A 156 -8.23 -13.60 12.09
CA ILE A 156 -7.95 -15.03 12.08
C ILE A 156 -9.00 -15.75 12.90
N LYS A 157 -9.53 -16.86 12.36
CA LYS A 157 -10.46 -17.75 13.03
C LYS A 157 -9.97 -19.20 12.92
N PRO A 158 -9.55 -19.87 14.00
CA PRO A 158 -9.28 -21.30 13.98
C PRO A 158 -10.58 -22.07 13.72
N ILE A 159 -10.54 -23.03 12.77
CA ILE A 159 -11.75 -23.75 12.29
C ILE A 159 -11.97 -25.03 13.07
N ASN A 160 -10.90 -25.79 13.38
CA ASN A 160 -11.00 -27.16 13.87
C ASN A 160 -9.97 -27.49 14.98
N PHE A 161 -9.45 -26.47 15.61
CA PHE A 161 -8.47 -26.65 16.69
C PHE A 161 -8.46 -25.44 17.63
N SER A 162 -7.90 -25.67 18.83
CA SER A 162 -7.42 -24.61 19.73
C SER A 162 -5.91 -24.70 19.82
N GLY A 163 -5.19 -23.57 19.86
CA GLY A 163 -3.74 -23.57 19.84
C GLY A 163 -3.14 -22.18 20.02
N LYS A 164 -1.82 -22.08 19.97
CA LYS A 164 -1.08 -20.83 20.17
C LYS A 164 -1.05 -20.02 18.88
N LEU A 165 -1.39 -18.73 18.96
CA LEU A 165 -1.15 -17.73 17.94
C LEU A 165 -0.02 -16.81 18.39
N THR A 166 1.00 -16.65 17.54
CA THR A 166 2.00 -15.60 17.68
C THR A 166 1.84 -14.66 16.48
N TRP A 167 1.66 -13.37 16.77
CA TRP A 167 1.40 -12.36 15.74
C TRP A 167 2.35 -11.19 15.90
N SER A 168 3.24 -11.02 14.95
CA SER A 168 4.20 -9.94 14.87
C SER A 168 3.74 -8.93 13.83
N ASN A 169 3.45 -7.70 14.23
CA ASN A 169 3.22 -6.60 13.32
C ASN A 169 4.51 -5.80 13.21
N PHE A 170 4.94 -5.47 12.00
CA PHE A 170 6.22 -4.79 11.82
C PHE A 170 6.18 -3.70 10.75
N VAL A 171 7.19 -2.85 10.81
CA VAL A 171 7.62 -1.97 9.73
C VAL A 171 9.09 -2.29 9.41
N ASP A 172 9.40 -2.42 8.11
CA ASP A 172 10.74 -2.78 7.62
C ASP A 172 11.22 -1.73 6.61
N GLY A 173 12.38 -1.13 6.89
CA GLY A 173 13.04 -0.15 6.04
C GLY A 173 14.10 -0.75 5.12
N LEU A 174 14.45 -2.03 5.30
CA LEU A 174 15.40 -2.71 4.43
C LEU A 174 14.72 -3.15 3.13
N VAL A 175 14.29 -2.17 2.36
CA VAL A 175 13.59 -2.35 1.09
C VAL A 175 14.46 -1.93 -0.07
N LYS A 176 14.22 -2.52 -1.23
CA LYS A 176 14.99 -2.31 -2.44
C LYS A 176 14.05 -2.20 -3.62
N ASN A 177 14.43 -1.36 -4.59
CA ASN A 177 13.80 -1.35 -5.89
C ASN A 177 14.26 -2.57 -6.71
N MET A 178 13.30 -3.30 -7.28
CA MET A 178 13.59 -4.40 -8.19
C MET A 178 14.11 -3.93 -9.55
N ASP A 179 13.81 -2.67 -9.93
CA ASP A 179 14.28 -2.05 -11.17
C ASP A 179 15.56 -1.21 -11.01
N SER A 180 16.24 -1.30 -9.87
CA SER A 180 17.56 -0.68 -9.66
C SER A 180 18.55 -1.16 -10.72
N ASN A 181 19.19 -0.23 -11.43
CA ASN A 181 20.06 -0.55 -12.56
C ASN A 181 21.34 -1.31 -12.13
N TYR A 182 21.81 -1.09 -10.91
CA TYR A 182 23.05 -1.65 -10.38
C TYR A 182 22.83 -2.44 -9.08
N ASP A 183 21.62 -2.88 -8.82
CA ASP A 183 21.26 -3.64 -7.63
C ASP A 183 21.49 -2.88 -6.31
N GLU A 184 21.47 -1.55 -6.37
CA GLU A 184 21.73 -0.65 -5.26
C GLU A 184 20.50 -0.51 -4.35
N ILE A 185 20.71 -0.50 -3.03
CA ILE A 185 19.73 -0.04 -2.06
C ILE A 185 19.80 1.49 -2.03
N PHE A 186 18.69 2.17 -2.29
CA PHE A 186 18.63 3.63 -2.42
C PHE A 186 18.51 4.37 -1.08
N TRP A 187 18.27 3.63 0.00
CA TRP A 187 18.06 4.15 1.34
C TRP A 187 19.27 3.98 2.24
N ASP A 188 19.47 4.96 3.13
CA ASP A 188 20.27 4.85 4.34
C ASP A 188 19.34 4.79 5.55
N ARG A 189 19.72 4.00 6.52
CA ARG A 189 19.08 3.94 7.82
C ARG A 189 19.32 5.22 8.60
N VAL A 190 18.26 5.76 9.22
CA VAL A 190 18.37 6.91 10.13
C VAL A 190 18.16 6.44 11.57
N ALA A 191 16.95 5.97 11.90
CA ALA A 191 16.62 5.53 13.24
C ALA A 191 15.37 4.64 13.27
N GLU A 192 15.18 3.96 14.38
CA GLU A 192 13.97 3.21 14.73
C GLU A 192 13.47 3.63 16.11
N VAL A 193 12.15 3.58 16.28
CA VAL A 193 11.48 3.82 17.56
C VAL A 193 10.59 2.62 17.87
N ALA A 194 10.66 2.13 19.10
CA ALA A 194 9.77 1.10 19.64
C ALA A 194 9.34 1.53 21.04
N GLU A 195 8.35 2.39 21.11
CA GLU A 195 7.68 2.78 22.36
C GLU A 195 6.54 1.80 22.65
N THR A 196 5.91 1.91 23.83
CA THR A 196 4.89 0.95 24.30
C THR A 196 3.72 0.74 23.32
N LYS A 197 3.38 1.75 22.51
CA LYS A 197 2.30 1.67 21.51
C LYS A 197 2.73 2.09 20.12
N HIS A 198 3.68 3.02 19.99
CA HIS A 198 4.10 3.58 18.71
C HIS A 198 5.42 2.98 18.24
N LEU A 199 5.40 2.41 17.06
CA LEU A 199 6.59 1.86 16.40
C LEU A 199 6.80 2.57 15.08
N ALA A 200 8.03 2.98 14.80
CA ALA A 200 8.35 3.67 13.56
C ALA A 200 9.80 3.45 13.15
N ILE A 201 10.05 3.60 11.86
CA ILE A 201 11.39 3.67 11.28
C ILE A 201 11.52 4.93 10.44
N GLN A 202 12.72 5.47 10.36
CA GLN A 202 13.06 6.57 9.47
C GLN A 202 14.24 6.16 8.59
N VAL A 203 14.06 6.39 7.30
CA VAL A 203 15.07 6.17 6.26
C VAL A 203 15.30 7.47 5.50
N LYS A 204 16.48 7.60 4.89
CA LYS A 204 16.88 8.75 4.07
C LYS A 204 17.44 8.26 2.75
N THR A 205 17.15 8.93 1.65
CA THR A 205 17.78 8.60 0.37
C THR A 205 19.28 8.91 0.39
N LYS A 206 20.09 8.03 -0.18
CA LYS A 206 21.55 8.23 -0.32
C LYS A 206 21.92 9.45 -1.17
N LYS A 207 20.98 9.89 -2.00
CA LYS A 207 21.09 11.11 -2.82
C LYS A 207 19.79 11.89 -2.68
N LEU A 208 19.84 13.23 -2.81
CA LEU A 208 18.70 14.17 -2.80
C LEU A 208 18.05 14.43 -1.43
N ASP A 209 18.57 13.92 -0.35
CA ASP A 209 18.15 14.25 1.03
C ASP A 209 16.66 14.05 1.37
N PHE A 210 15.93 13.21 0.63
CA PHE A 210 14.58 12.85 1.01
C PHE A 210 14.60 11.93 2.23
N SER A 211 13.82 12.26 3.24
CA SER A 211 13.58 11.38 4.38
C SER A 211 12.12 10.92 4.42
N VAL A 212 11.91 9.67 4.78
CA VAL A 212 10.60 9.06 4.97
C VAL A 212 10.57 8.38 6.33
N ALA A 213 9.52 8.63 7.11
CA ALA A 213 9.21 7.81 8.27
C ALA A 213 7.90 7.05 8.03
N ALA A 214 7.92 5.77 8.38
CA ALA A 214 6.74 4.93 8.42
C ALA A 214 6.60 4.36 9.83
N GLY A 215 5.41 4.46 10.40
CA GLY A 215 5.13 3.95 11.73
C GLY A 215 3.71 3.45 11.85
N PHE A 216 3.46 2.75 12.95
CA PHE A 216 2.14 2.18 13.21
C PHE A 216 1.86 2.03 14.71
N GLU A 217 0.58 1.90 15.01
CA GLU A 217 0.04 1.42 16.27
C GLU A 217 -0.98 0.32 16.00
N ILE A 218 -1.25 -0.54 16.97
CA ILE A 218 -2.21 -1.65 16.84
C ILE A 218 -3.21 -1.69 17.99
N ASN A 219 -4.44 -2.12 17.66
CA ASN A 219 -5.42 -2.61 18.60
C ASN A 219 -5.66 -4.10 18.34
N CYS A 220 -5.83 -4.88 19.41
CA CYS A 220 -6.07 -6.32 19.33
C CYS A 220 -7.41 -6.66 19.97
N PHE A 221 -8.18 -7.59 19.35
CA PHE A 221 -9.50 -7.99 19.81
C PHE A 221 -9.67 -9.51 19.77
N GLU A 222 -10.36 -10.05 20.78
CA GLU A 222 -11.03 -11.35 20.77
C GLU A 222 -12.51 -11.07 21.03
N ASP A 223 -13.34 -11.04 19.99
CA ASP A 223 -14.74 -10.60 20.04
C ASP A 223 -14.96 -9.20 20.69
N GLN A 224 -14.13 -8.83 21.66
CA GLN A 224 -14.02 -7.51 22.32
C GLN A 224 -12.54 -7.15 22.49
N GLU A 225 -12.26 -5.88 22.78
CA GLU A 225 -10.88 -5.40 22.98
C GLU A 225 -10.13 -6.24 24.02
N LEU A 226 -8.97 -6.75 23.62
CA LEU A 226 -8.08 -7.51 24.48
C LEU A 226 -7.07 -6.59 25.15
N GLN A 227 -7.05 -6.62 26.48
CA GLN A 227 -5.92 -6.08 27.24
C GLN A 227 -4.82 -7.15 27.33
N GLN A 228 -4.02 -7.25 26.29
CA GLN A 228 -2.85 -8.13 26.29
C GLN A 228 -1.55 -7.33 26.24
N GLU A 229 -0.52 -7.92 26.83
CA GLU A 229 0.83 -7.35 26.76
C GLU A 229 1.36 -7.45 25.34
N ILE A 230 1.58 -6.30 24.71
CA ILE A 230 2.25 -6.18 23.43
C ILE A 230 3.72 -5.91 23.71
N LYS A 231 4.58 -6.82 23.28
CA LYS A 231 6.02 -6.66 23.39
C LYS A 231 6.55 -5.92 22.16
N THR A 232 7.07 -4.72 22.38
CA THR A 232 7.66 -3.91 21.31
C THR A 232 9.17 -4.06 21.30
N THR A 233 9.75 -4.19 20.11
CA THR A 233 11.20 -4.29 19.92
C THR A 233 11.64 -3.56 18.66
N SER A 234 12.87 -3.08 18.64
CA SER A 234 13.49 -2.53 17.43
C SER A 234 14.89 -3.11 17.23
N LYS A 235 15.27 -3.24 15.97
CA LYS A 235 16.61 -3.58 15.51
C LYS A 235 16.90 -2.75 14.25
N PRO A 236 18.14 -2.68 13.77
CA PRO A 236 18.44 -1.93 12.56
C PRO A 236 17.48 -2.26 11.41
N TRP A 237 16.86 -1.22 10.83
CA TRP A 237 15.89 -1.27 9.73
C TRP A 237 14.51 -1.84 10.10
N HIS A 238 14.24 -2.20 11.34
CA HIS A 238 13.05 -2.95 11.68
C HIS A 238 12.51 -2.57 13.06
N ALA A 239 11.20 -2.38 13.17
CA ALA A 239 10.49 -2.24 14.44
C ALA A 239 9.24 -3.13 14.42
N ASN A 240 9.02 -3.90 15.49
CA ASN A 240 7.92 -4.84 15.57
C ASN A 240 7.21 -4.84 16.93
N ALA A 241 5.91 -5.15 16.86
CA ALA A 241 5.02 -5.39 17.99
C ALA A 241 4.56 -6.84 17.96
N ASP A 242 4.98 -7.60 18.97
CA ASP A 242 4.67 -9.01 19.11
C ASP A 242 3.54 -9.22 20.11
N TRP A 243 2.62 -10.06 19.73
CA TRP A 243 1.46 -10.44 20.52
C TRP A 243 1.26 -11.95 20.47
N GLN A 244 0.97 -12.58 21.62
CA GLN A 244 0.74 -14.01 21.72
C GLN A 244 -0.56 -14.29 22.47
N ILE A 245 -1.33 -15.26 21.97
CA ILE A 245 -2.57 -15.71 22.60
C ILE A 245 -2.82 -17.19 22.35
N ASN A 246 -3.53 -17.85 23.28
CA ASN A 246 -4.07 -19.18 23.06
C ASN A 246 -5.46 -19.07 22.43
N MET A 247 -5.52 -19.35 21.14
CA MET A 247 -6.77 -19.35 20.39
C MET A 247 -7.70 -20.47 20.81
N GLN A 248 -8.99 -20.17 20.80
CA GLN A 248 -10.07 -21.15 20.96
C GLN A 248 -10.75 -21.39 19.61
N GLU A 249 -11.06 -22.65 19.31
CA GLU A 249 -11.80 -23.02 18.11
C GLU A 249 -13.07 -22.18 17.92
N GLY A 250 -13.27 -21.66 16.73
CA GLY A 250 -14.45 -20.89 16.33
C GLY A 250 -14.47 -19.42 16.73
N LYS A 251 -13.57 -18.95 17.62
CA LYS A 251 -13.47 -17.53 17.97
C LYS A 251 -12.67 -16.74 16.93
N THR A 252 -12.98 -15.45 16.79
CA THR A 252 -12.28 -14.54 15.87
C THR A 252 -11.29 -13.66 16.62
N TYR A 253 -10.06 -13.63 16.14
CA TYR A 253 -8.95 -12.79 16.63
C TYR A 253 -8.66 -11.73 15.60
N THR A 254 -8.66 -10.46 16.01
CA THR A 254 -8.54 -9.32 15.12
C THR A 254 -7.37 -8.44 15.54
N VAL A 255 -6.58 -8.01 14.56
CA VAL A 255 -5.65 -6.88 14.69
C VAL A 255 -6.12 -5.75 13.78
N GLU A 256 -6.25 -4.56 14.35
CA GLU A 256 -6.36 -3.32 13.61
C GLU A 256 -5.01 -2.60 13.68
N LYS A 257 -4.39 -2.40 12.53
CA LYS A 257 -3.11 -1.71 12.38
C LYS A 257 -3.36 -0.33 11.76
N PHE A 258 -3.04 0.69 12.53
CA PHE A 258 -3.14 2.10 12.12
C PHE A 258 -1.75 2.57 11.72
N VAL A 259 -1.61 3.02 10.50
CA VAL A 259 -0.32 3.34 9.89
C VAL A 259 -0.25 4.81 9.56
N SER A 260 0.93 5.41 9.75
CA SER A 260 1.27 6.71 9.18
C SER A 260 2.55 6.62 8.36
N VAL A 261 2.54 7.30 7.20
CA VAL A 261 3.72 7.47 6.35
C VAL A 261 3.88 8.96 6.05
N VAL A 262 4.98 9.53 6.50
CA VAL A 262 5.30 10.96 6.37
C VAL A 262 6.66 11.15 5.71
N SER A 263 6.88 12.30 5.08
CA SER A 263 8.13 12.57 4.38
C SER A 263 8.63 13.98 4.58
N SER A 264 9.90 14.20 4.27
CA SER A 264 10.55 15.51 4.30
C SER A 264 10.03 16.51 3.26
N LEU A 265 9.06 16.11 2.42
CA LEU A 265 8.31 17.05 1.59
C LEU A 265 7.39 17.96 2.42
N ASN A 266 6.87 17.45 3.55
CA ASN A 266 5.88 18.15 4.37
C ASN A 266 6.42 18.56 5.74
N TYR A 267 7.47 17.90 6.23
CA TYR A 267 8.02 18.11 7.58
C TYR A 267 9.55 18.20 7.54
N ASP A 268 10.13 18.90 8.47
CA ASP A 268 11.56 18.78 8.71
C ASP A 268 11.93 17.35 9.11
N ALA A 269 13.07 16.85 8.64
CA ALA A 269 13.51 15.48 8.88
C ALA A 269 13.58 15.12 10.38
N ALA A 270 13.89 16.07 11.25
CA ALA A 270 13.92 15.89 12.71
C ALA A 270 12.52 15.69 13.33
N ASN A 271 11.47 16.10 12.64
CA ASN A 271 10.09 16.07 13.14
C ASN A 271 9.27 14.89 12.60
N LEU A 272 9.84 14.03 11.73
CA LEU A 272 9.10 12.96 11.08
C LEU A 272 8.52 11.96 12.08
N PHE A 273 9.24 11.55 13.10
CA PHE A 273 8.72 10.63 14.11
C PHE A 273 7.56 11.24 14.91
N SER A 274 7.66 12.52 15.29
CA SER A 274 6.58 13.19 16.02
C SER A 274 5.33 13.38 15.16
N ALA A 275 5.48 13.69 13.87
CA ALA A 275 4.38 13.77 12.92
C ALA A 275 3.72 12.40 12.71
N CYS A 276 4.53 11.35 12.51
CA CYS A 276 4.07 9.98 12.37
C CYS A 276 3.26 9.54 13.60
N LYS A 277 3.78 9.78 14.81
CA LYS A 277 3.10 9.47 16.07
C LYS A 277 1.80 10.27 16.26
N SER A 278 1.80 11.54 15.89
CA SER A 278 0.59 12.36 15.94
C SER A 278 -0.53 11.78 15.06
N ASN A 279 -0.17 11.36 13.83
CA ASN A 279 -1.12 10.77 12.89
C ASN A 279 -1.64 9.42 13.37
N THR A 280 -0.78 8.52 13.88
CA THR A 280 -1.24 7.22 14.40
C THR A 280 -2.12 7.38 15.63
N ASN A 281 -1.80 8.30 16.55
CA ASN A 281 -2.64 8.63 17.70
C ASN A 281 -4.03 9.14 17.25
N GLN A 282 -4.09 10.02 16.26
CA GLN A 282 -5.35 10.50 15.71
C GLN A 282 -6.15 9.35 15.06
N ALA A 283 -5.49 8.47 14.31
CA ALA A 283 -6.13 7.33 13.67
C ALA A 283 -6.75 6.37 14.69
N ILE A 284 -6.04 6.06 15.79
CA ILE A 284 -6.56 5.23 16.89
C ILE A 284 -7.75 5.90 17.58
N GLN A 285 -7.69 7.20 17.83
CA GLN A 285 -8.79 7.93 18.46
C GLN A 285 -10.06 7.93 17.60
N LEU A 286 -9.92 8.04 16.28
CA LEU A 286 -11.04 7.92 15.34
C LEU A 286 -11.57 6.48 15.28
N GLY A 287 -10.68 5.51 15.34
CA GLY A 287 -10.99 4.09 15.19
C GLY A 287 -11.18 3.65 13.74
N TYR A 288 -11.04 2.34 13.54
CA TYR A 288 -11.06 1.74 12.19
C TYR A 288 -12.37 1.99 11.44
N ASP A 289 -13.51 1.79 12.10
CA ASP A 289 -14.82 1.88 11.43
C ASP A 289 -15.15 3.31 11.01
N ALA A 290 -14.79 4.30 11.81
CA ALA A 290 -14.98 5.71 11.45
C ALA A 290 -14.09 6.12 10.27
N LEU A 291 -12.81 5.70 10.27
CA LEU A 291 -11.89 5.94 9.15
C LEU A 291 -12.35 5.23 7.87
N ARG A 292 -12.87 4.01 8.00
CA ARG A 292 -13.47 3.26 6.90
C ARG A 292 -14.70 3.96 6.31
N GLU A 293 -15.58 4.48 7.15
CA GLU A 293 -16.74 5.23 6.71
C GLU A 293 -16.35 6.52 5.97
N LEU A 294 -15.36 7.26 6.48
CA LEU A 294 -14.80 8.43 5.80
C LEU A 294 -14.24 8.07 4.42
N GLN A 295 -13.55 6.93 4.29
CA GLN A 295 -13.05 6.41 3.03
C GLN A 295 -14.18 6.13 2.04
N ILE A 296 -15.22 5.43 2.48
CA ILE A 296 -16.40 5.10 1.65
C ILE A 296 -17.09 6.38 1.19
N ASN A 297 -17.33 7.33 2.09
CA ASN A 297 -17.99 8.59 1.78
C ASN A 297 -17.20 9.44 0.78
N TYR A 298 -15.84 9.43 0.87
CA TYR A 298 -14.97 10.09 -0.10
C TYR A 298 -15.18 9.50 -1.51
N TRP A 299 -15.11 8.18 -1.66
CA TRP A 299 -15.27 7.52 -2.95
C TRP A 299 -16.68 7.65 -3.51
N GLN A 300 -17.72 7.53 -2.70
CA GLN A 300 -19.10 7.74 -3.13
C GLN A 300 -19.31 9.16 -3.68
N LYS A 301 -18.73 10.17 -3.00
CA LYS A 301 -18.77 11.56 -3.48
C LYS A 301 -18.01 11.71 -4.80
N LEU A 302 -16.85 11.08 -4.94
CA LEU A 302 -16.07 11.12 -6.19
C LEU A 302 -16.89 10.50 -7.32
N TRP A 303 -17.43 9.29 -7.12
CA TRP A 303 -18.23 8.60 -8.13
C TRP A 303 -19.49 9.35 -8.55
N SER A 304 -20.10 10.11 -7.65
CA SER A 304 -21.27 10.93 -8.02
C SER A 304 -20.99 11.97 -9.10
N ASN A 305 -19.71 12.32 -9.31
CA ASN A 305 -19.27 13.30 -10.29
C ASN A 305 -18.65 12.70 -11.56
N CYS A 306 -18.11 11.48 -11.48
CA CYS A 306 -17.27 10.94 -12.58
C CYS A 306 -17.69 9.54 -13.06
N ASP A 307 -18.76 8.93 -12.53
CA ASP A 307 -19.19 7.61 -12.97
C ASP A 307 -19.70 7.64 -14.41
N ILE A 308 -19.27 6.68 -15.20
CA ILE A 308 -19.74 6.44 -16.57
C ILE A 308 -20.49 5.11 -16.57
N LYS A 309 -21.74 5.12 -17.02
CA LYS A 309 -22.58 3.93 -17.12
C LYS A 309 -22.55 3.36 -18.54
N ILE A 310 -22.22 2.07 -18.64
CA ILE A 310 -22.23 1.30 -19.88
C ILE A 310 -23.24 0.16 -19.70
N GLU A 311 -24.29 0.17 -20.50
CA GLU A 311 -25.30 -0.89 -20.48
C GLU A 311 -24.95 -2.00 -21.48
N GLY A 312 -25.20 -3.24 -21.10
CA GLY A 312 -25.05 -4.41 -21.97
C GLY A 312 -23.65 -5.02 -22.04
N ASP A 313 -22.62 -4.39 -21.42
CA ASP A 313 -21.25 -4.91 -21.36
C ASP A 313 -20.62 -4.69 -19.99
N ILE A 314 -20.69 -5.71 -19.11
CA ILE A 314 -20.15 -5.65 -17.74
C ILE A 314 -18.61 -5.54 -17.77
N ALA A 315 -17.94 -6.15 -18.74
CA ALA A 315 -16.48 -6.09 -18.83
C ALA A 315 -16.00 -4.67 -19.19
N ALA A 316 -16.68 -4.01 -20.13
CA ALA A 316 -16.41 -2.61 -20.46
C ALA A 316 -16.73 -1.69 -19.27
N GLN A 317 -17.84 -1.93 -18.56
CA GLN A 317 -18.20 -1.18 -17.35
C GLN A 317 -17.16 -1.33 -16.25
N GLN A 318 -16.67 -2.56 -16.00
CA GLN A 318 -15.59 -2.82 -15.06
C GLN A 318 -14.31 -2.09 -15.47
N GLY A 319 -13.95 -2.16 -16.74
CA GLY A 319 -12.72 -1.56 -17.28
C GLY A 319 -12.70 -0.05 -17.18
N ILE A 320 -13.81 0.65 -17.50
CA ILE A 320 -13.85 2.11 -17.40
C ILE A 320 -13.79 2.57 -15.95
N ARG A 321 -14.50 1.93 -15.03
CA ARG A 321 -14.43 2.24 -13.60
C ARG A 321 -13.06 1.96 -13.01
N PHE A 322 -12.40 0.88 -13.44
CA PHE A 322 -11.03 0.60 -13.03
C PHE A 322 -10.06 1.70 -13.46
N ASN A 323 -10.16 2.20 -14.69
CA ASN A 323 -9.32 3.30 -15.16
C ASN A 323 -9.59 4.60 -14.37
N ILE A 324 -10.86 4.96 -14.14
CA ILE A 324 -11.26 6.12 -13.34
C ILE A 324 -10.70 5.97 -11.92
N PHE A 325 -10.86 4.81 -11.29
CA PHE A 325 -10.35 4.53 -9.97
C PHE A 325 -8.83 4.71 -9.89
N GLN A 326 -8.08 4.09 -10.81
CA GLN A 326 -6.62 4.15 -10.83
C GLN A 326 -6.09 5.58 -11.03
N LEU A 327 -6.68 6.36 -11.91
CA LEU A 327 -6.31 7.75 -12.13
C LEU A 327 -6.64 8.63 -10.92
N SER A 328 -7.83 8.47 -10.35
CA SER A 328 -8.28 9.26 -9.19
C SER A 328 -7.44 9.01 -7.93
N GLN A 329 -7.00 7.77 -7.69
CA GLN A 329 -6.12 7.47 -6.57
C GLN A 329 -4.66 7.88 -6.79
N THR A 330 -4.23 8.01 -8.06
CA THR A 330 -2.85 8.36 -8.38
C THR A 330 -2.54 9.83 -8.17
N TYR A 331 -3.52 10.71 -8.42
CA TYR A 331 -3.35 12.14 -8.28
C TYR A 331 -4.65 12.83 -7.87
N THR A 332 -4.59 13.62 -6.80
CA THR A 332 -5.75 14.30 -6.20
C THR A 332 -5.72 15.82 -6.36
N GLY A 333 -4.64 16.37 -6.90
CA GLY A 333 -4.48 17.83 -7.05
C GLY A 333 -4.34 18.62 -5.75
N VAL A 334 -4.12 17.95 -4.62
CA VAL A 334 -3.95 18.61 -3.31
C VAL A 334 -2.61 19.33 -3.24
N ASP A 335 -1.58 18.79 -3.87
CA ASP A 335 -0.21 19.30 -3.80
C ASP A 335 0.36 19.58 -5.20
N GLU A 336 0.66 20.84 -5.49
CA GLU A 336 1.24 21.27 -6.77
C GLU A 336 2.70 20.87 -6.97
N ARG A 337 3.36 20.32 -5.94
CA ARG A 337 4.73 19.77 -6.03
C ARG A 337 4.75 18.36 -6.60
N LEU A 338 3.58 17.72 -6.73
CA LEU A 338 3.43 16.34 -7.19
C LEU A 338 3.02 16.30 -8.67
N ASN A 339 3.38 15.20 -9.32
CA ASN A 339 2.97 14.88 -10.68
C ASN A 339 2.67 13.40 -10.81
N ILE A 340 2.13 12.99 -11.94
CA ILE A 340 1.79 11.62 -12.27
C ILE A 340 2.99 10.94 -12.92
N GLY A 341 3.53 9.92 -12.26
CA GLY A 341 4.51 9.02 -12.87
C GLY A 341 3.82 7.99 -13.78
N PRO A 342 4.54 7.38 -14.75
CA PRO A 342 3.94 6.53 -15.79
C PRO A 342 3.19 5.30 -15.25
N LYS A 343 3.55 4.83 -14.07
CA LYS A 343 2.91 3.67 -13.40
C LYS A 343 2.04 4.05 -12.22
N GLY A 344 1.95 5.34 -11.86
CA GLY A 344 1.28 5.74 -10.64
C GLY A 344 1.80 4.93 -9.45
N PHE A 345 0.90 4.27 -8.70
CA PHE A 345 1.26 3.40 -7.56
C PHE A 345 1.25 1.90 -7.91
N THR A 346 1.25 1.53 -9.20
CA THR A 346 1.15 0.13 -9.61
C THR A 346 2.51 -0.55 -9.80
N GLY A 347 3.62 0.18 -9.82
CA GLY A 347 4.95 -0.38 -9.99
C GLY A 347 6.05 0.64 -10.23
N GLU A 348 7.28 0.14 -10.37
CA GLU A 348 8.52 0.93 -10.41
C GLU A 348 8.97 1.28 -11.83
N LYS A 349 8.50 0.55 -12.84
CA LYS A 349 9.01 0.69 -14.22
C LYS A 349 8.75 2.09 -14.77
N TYR A 350 9.65 2.55 -15.63
CA TYR A 350 9.71 3.90 -16.23
C TYR A 350 10.05 5.02 -15.23
N GLY A 351 10.40 4.67 -13.99
CA GLY A 351 10.87 5.60 -12.98
C GLY A 351 9.84 6.62 -12.52
N GLY A 352 10.33 7.67 -11.87
CA GLY A 352 9.55 8.83 -11.43
C GLY A 352 9.56 10.01 -12.40
N SER A 353 10.02 9.80 -13.64
CA SER A 353 10.07 10.84 -14.66
C SER A 353 8.66 11.21 -15.13
N THR A 354 8.48 12.48 -15.44
CA THR A 354 7.22 12.97 -16.00
C THR A 354 7.28 12.98 -17.52
N TYR A 355 6.22 12.52 -18.15
CA TYR A 355 6.09 12.45 -19.59
C TYR A 355 4.97 13.38 -20.07
N TRP A 356 4.97 13.73 -21.35
CA TRP A 356 3.92 14.55 -21.99
C TRP A 356 2.54 13.84 -22.02
N ASP A 357 2.51 12.55 -21.78
CA ASP A 357 1.28 11.75 -21.61
C ASP A 357 0.37 12.33 -20.52
N THR A 358 0.93 12.94 -19.49
CA THR A 358 0.16 13.62 -18.42
C THR A 358 -0.70 14.74 -19.02
N GLU A 359 -0.13 15.57 -19.89
CA GLU A 359 -0.83 16.69 -20.53
C GLU A 359 -1.80 16.20 -21.60
N ALA A 360 -1.40 15.20 -22.39
CA ALA A 360 -2.20 14.72 -23.51
C ALA A 360 -3.40 13.86 -23.09
N TYR A 361 -3.27 13.08 -22.03
CA TYR A 361 -4.26 12.07 -21.64
C TYR A 361 -4.84 12.27 -20.23
N CYS A 362 -4.00 12.61 -19.24
CA CYS A 362 -4.49 12.74 -17.87
C CYS A 362 -5.23 14.07 -17.63
N ILE A 363 -4.73 15.19 -18.17
CA ILE A 363 -5.41 16.49 -18.01
C ILE A 363 -6.83 16.47 -18.61
N PRO A 364 -7.09 15.97 -19.84
CA PRO A 364 -8.46 15.83 -20.35
C PRO A 364 -9.36 14.99 -19.44
N PHE A 365 -8.83 13.91 -18.88
CA PHE A 365 -9.58 13.10 -17.92
C PHE A 365 -10.00 13.92 -16.69
N TYR A 366 -9.06 14.61 -16.03
CA TYR A 366 -9.39 15.39 -14.83
C TYR A 366 -10.27 16.60 -15.12
N LEU A 367 -10.14 17.23 -16.29
CA LEU A 367 -11.03 18.32 -16.72
C LEU A 367 -12.48 17.85 -16.89
N GLY A 368 -12.66 16.63 -17.38
CA GLY A 368 -13.99 16.05 -17.60
C GLY A 368 -14.64 15.40 -16.39
N THR A 369 -13.85 15.04 -15.37
CA THR A 369 -14.32 14.18 -14.27
C THR A 369 -14.13 14.77 -12.88
N SER A 370 -13.40 15.87 -12.75
CA SER A 370 -12.93 16.36 -11.45
C SER A 370 -12.98 17.89 -11.36
N ASP A 371 -12.68 18.44 -10.18
CA ASP A 371 -12.52 19.88 -10.00
C ASP A 371 -11.40 20.40 -10.91
N PRO A 372 -11.60 21.48 -11.68
CA PRO A 372 -10.58 22.12 -12.54
C PRO A 372 -9.27 22.46 -11.82
N LYS A 373 -9.30 22.62 -10.48
CA LYS A 373 -8.12 22.81 -9.66
C LYS A 373 -7.10 21.68 -9.82
N ILE A 374 -7.54 20.43 -10.02
CA ILE A 374 -6.65 19.26 -10.18
C ILE A 374 -5.80 19.44 -11.44
N SER A 375 -6.43 19.74 -12.57
CA SER A 375 -5.72 20.01 -13.84
C SER A 375 -4.82 21.25 -13.74
N LYS A 376 -5.28 22.29 -13.04
CA LYS A 376 -4.47 23.50 -12.78
C LYS A 376 -3.18 23.17 -12.03
N GLN A 377 -3.23 22.30 -11.03
CA GLN A 377 -2.05 21.91 -10.25
C GLN A 377 -1.04 21.12 -11.09
N LEU A 378 -1.48 20.24 -11.98
CA LEU A 378 -0.60 19.56 -12.94
C LEU A 378 0.13 20.55 -13.87
N LEU A 379 -0.59 21.56 -14.37
CA LEU A 379 0.01 22.62 -15.19
C LEU A 379 0.97 23.49 -14.38
N ASN A 380 0.63 23.82 -13.12
CA ASN A 380 1.52 24.55 -12.22
C ASN A 380 2.83 23.79 -11.98
N TYR A 381 2.76 22.47 -11.81
CA TYR A 381 3.95 21.64 -11.69
C TYR A 381 4.87 21.81 -12.90
N ARG A 382 4.33 21.68 -14.12
CA ARG A 382 5.10 21.86 -15.37
C ARG A 382 5.69 23.26 -15.48
N TYR A 383 4.88 24.27 -15.23
CA TYR A 383 5.33 25.66 -15.26
C TYR A 383 6.50 25.93 -14.33
N LYS A 384 6.45 25.42 -13.10
CA LYS A 384 7.51 25.55 -12.10
C LYS A 384 8.81 24.79 -12.47
N GLN A 385 8.72 23.77 -13.32
CA GLN A 385 9.89 23.04 -13.82
C GLN A 385 10.51 23.68 -15.09
N LEU A 386 9.83 24.62 -15.72
CA LEU A 386 10.30 25.26 -16.95
C LEU A 386 11.74 25.83 -16.87
N PRO A 387 12.15 26.53 -15.79
CA PRO A 387 13.53 27.02 -15.66
C PRO A 387 14.59 25.92 -15.62
N LYS A 388 14.21 24.67 -15.33
CA LYS A 388 15.15 23.53 -15.33
C LYS A 388 15.23 22.85 -16.71
N ALA A 389 14.32 23.17 -17.62
CA ALA A 389 14.28 22.63 -18.97
C ALA A 389 14.99 23.53 -19.98
N ILE A 390 15.28 24.79 -19.61
CA ILE A 390 16.05 25.80 -20.36
C ILE A 390 17.51 25.77 -19.91
#